data_5fdcf816455df4fb85537e0a7829b06d
#
_entry.id   5fdcf816455df4fb85537e0a7829b06d
#
_cell.length_a   1.000
_cell.length_b   1.000
_cell.length_c   1.000
_cell.angle_alpha   90.00
_cell.angle_beta   90.00
_cell.angle_gamma   90.00
#
_symmetry.space_group_name_H-M   'P 1'
#
loop_
_entity.id
_entity.type
_entity.pdbx_description
1 polymer ?
#
loop_
_entity_poly.entity_id
_entity_poly.type
_entity_poly.pdbx_seq_one_letter_code
_entity_poly.pdbx_strand_id
1 'polypeptide(L)'
;MRVAVLGVNPLAQLSVGLFSLLGSFWIDSLPVALAALGAYVLVAAVLLPGWRYPLLCLGFTSIAAVTIVYSTWRLGGRDLEIAVTAGLRIVVLAWPGSVMAGYVDPSRVADYLAQTLRLPARLMAAFAAALQKFTGFGLSWQQLERVRRVRGFGASRNPVANGRHAANMSFALLVQAMRGATSASIAMDARGFATAHGRTWALPAPWARLDVLAIAVAVLLGAVPVLARLL
;
A
#
# COMPACT_ATOMS: atom_id res chain seq x y z
N MET A 1 -8.65 -0.43 21.87
CA MET A 1 -7.37 -0.30 21.16
C MET A 1 -7.42 -0.80 19.70
N ARG A 2 -8.12 -1.87 19.35
CA ARG A 2 -8.17 -2.43 17.98
C ARG A 2 -8.81 -1.54 16.90
N VAL A 3 -9.59 -0.52 17.28
CA VAL A 3 -10.22 0.46 16.36
C VAL A 3 -9.33 1.70 16.13
N ALA A 4 -8.28 1.85 16.94
CA ALA A 4 -7.41 3.03 16.90
C ALA A 4 -6.60 3.14 15.59
N VAL A 5 -6.23 2.02 14.95
CA VAL A 5 -5.45 2.02 13.71
C VAL A 5 -6.19 2.72 12.57
N LEU A 6 -7.52 2.60 12.51
CA LEU A 6 -8.36 3.23 11.47
C LEU A 6 -8.49 4.76 11.64
N GLY A 7 -8.21 5.28 12.83
CA GLY A 7 -8.26 6.70 13.15
C GLY A 7 -6.92 7.43 13.06
N VAL A 8 -5.82 6.69 12.86
CA VAL A 8 -4.47 7.24 12.77
C VAL A 8 -4.24 7.90 11.41
N ASN A 9 -3.42 8.95 11.41
CA ASN A 9 -2.97 9.65 10.21
C ASN A 9 -2.41 8.67 9.15
N PRO A 10 -2.87 8.72 7.90
CA PRO A 10 -2.35 7.87 6.83
C PRO A 10 -0.83 7.92 6.66
N LEU A 11 -0.21 9.08 6.88
CA LEU A 11 1.25 9.23 6.80
C LEU A 11 1.96 8.48 7.94
N ALA A 12 1.37 8.48 9.15
CA ALA A 12 1.89 7.71 10.27
C ALA A 12 1.74 6.19 10.05
N GLN A 13 0.67 5.74 9.38
CA GLN A 13 0.52 4.34 8.99
C GLN A 13 1.56 3.92 7.94
N LEU A 14 1.80 4.76 6.93
CA LEU A 14 2.79 4.50 5.87
C LEU A 14 4.24 4.55 6.40
N SER A 15 4.50 5.30 7.48
CA SER A 15 5.82 5.35 8.11
C SER A 15 6.28 3.99 8.62
N VAL A 16 5.37 3.09 9.02
CA VAL A 16 5.72 1.71 9.42
C VAL A 16 6.44 0.98 8.27
N GLY A 17 5.92 1.08 7.03
CA GLY A 17 6.56 0.50 5.86
C GLY A 17 7.93 1.12 5.56
N LEU A 18 8.05 2.45 5.72
CA LEU A 18 9.30 3.16 5.49
C LEU A 18 10.38 2.75 6.51
N PHE A 19 10.06 2.72 7.81
CA PHE A 19 11.02 2.32 8.84
C PHE A 19 11.36 0.85 8.80
N SER A 20 10.41 -0.04 8.43
CA SER A 20 10.72 -1.46 8.22
C SER A 20 11.66 -1.68 7.03
N LEU A 21 11.50 -0.88 5.95
CA LEU A 21 12.43 -0.88 4.83
C LEU A 21 13.83 -0.46 5.27
N LEU A 22 13.96 0.66 6.00
CA LEU A 22 15.24 1.12 6.51
C LEU A 22 15.88 0.08 7.45
N GLY A 23 15.12 -0.48 8.38
CA GLY A 23 15.61 -1.52 9.30
C GLY A 23 16.08 -2.79 8.60
N SER A 24 15.47 -3.15 7.47
CA SER A 24 15.83 -4.36 6.73
C SER A 24 17.27 -4.37 6.20
N PHE A 25 17.90 -3.20 6.03
CA PHE A 25 19.28 -3.10 5.58
C PHE A 25 20.30 -3.67 6.61
N TRP A 26 19.92 -3.70 7.89
CA TRP A 26 20.78 -4.22 8.99
C TRP A 26 20.51 -5.68 9.35
N ILE A 27 19.72 -6.39 8.55
CA ILE A 27 19.46 -7.82 8.76
C ILE A 27 20.54 -8.64 8.04
N ASP A 28 21.59 -9.01 8.77
CA ASP A 28 22.74 -9.76 8.24
C ASP A 28 22.79 -11.20 8.76
N SER A 29 21.96 -11.55 9.77
CA SER A 29 21.98 -12.87 10.40
C SER A 29 20.57 -13.39 10.68
N LEU A 30 20.43 -14.70 10.76
CA LEU A 30 19.16 -15.37 11.01
C LEU A 30 18.51 -14.94 12.34
N PRO A 31 19.23 -14.85 13.48
CA PRO A 31 18.62 -14.43 14.75
C PRO A 31 18.08 -13.00 14.71
N VAL A 32 18.77 -12.08 14.03
CA VAL A 32 18.29 -10.69 13.83
C VAL A 32 17.00 -10.66 12.99
N ALA A 33 16.92 -11.46 11.92
CA ALA A 33 15.72 -11.57 11.10
C ALA A 33 14.53 -12.11 11.90
N LEU A 34 14.74 -13.14 12.72
CA LEU A 34 13.71 -13.72 13.57
C LEU A 34 13.26 -12.77 14.68
N ALA A 35 14.18 -12.05 15.31
CA ALA A 35 13.86 -11.04 16.31
C ALA A 35 13.00 -9.91 15.72
N ALA A 36 13.36 -9.40 14.53
CA ALA A 36 12.60 -8.40 13.83
C ALA A 36 11.19 -8.90 13.47
N LEU A 37 11.08 -10.09 12.87
CA LEU A 37 9.79 -10.68 12.50
C LEU A 37 8.92 -10.91 13.75
N GLY A 38 9.51 -11.42 14.85
CA GLY A 38 8.81 -11.60 16.11
C GLY A 38 8.25 -10.30 16.68
N ALA A 39 9.03 -9.21 16.66
CA ALA A 39 8.58 -7.89 17.07
C ALA A 39 7.40 -7.38 16.22
N TYR A 40 7.47 -7.54 14.89
CA TYR A 40 6.38 -7.14 13.99
C TYR A 40 5.11 -7.97 14.23
N VAL A 41 5.23 -9.28 14.42
CA VAL A 41 4.09 -10.16 14.72
C VAL A 41 3.44 -9.78 16.04
N LEU A 42 4.23 -9.52 17.09
CA LEU A 42 3.74 -9.09 18.40
C LEU A 42 2.95 -7.77 18.31
N VAL A 43 3.51 -6.76 17.65
CA VAL A 43 2.84 -5.47 17.47
C VAL A 43 1.58 -5.63 16.62
N ALA A 44 1.62 -6.42 15.56
CA ALA A 44 0.45 -6.74 14.75
C ALA A 44 -0.64 -7.43 15.57
N ALA A 45 -0.28 -8.37 16.46
CA ALA A 45 -1.21 -9.09 17.34
C ALA A 45 -1.97 -8.16 18.29
N VAL A 46 -1.28 -7.12 18.78
CA VAL A 46 -1.84 -6.17 19.74
C VAL A 46 -2.70 -5.10 19.06
N LEU A 47 -2.24 -4.59 17.90
CA LEU A 47 -2.81 -3.39 17.27
C LEU A 47 -3.87 -3.69 16.22
N LEU A 48 -3.77 -4.81 15.48
CA LEU A 48 -4.63 -5.07 14.34
C LEU A 48 -6.00 -5.62 14.74
N PRO A 49 -7.08 -5.19 14.06
CA PRO A 49 -8.45 -5.62 14.37
C PRO A 49 -8.74 -7.06 13.95
N GLY A 50 -7.99 -7.63 13.01
CA GLY A 50 -8.22 -8.98 12.50
C GLY A 50 -7.00 -9.56 11.82
N TRP A 51 -6.89 -10.91 11.81
CA TRP A 51 -5.75 -11.64 11.27
C TRP A 51 -5.90 -12.06 9.80
N ARG A 52 -7.11 -12.03 9.25
CA ARG A 52 -7.36 -12.51 7.87
C ARG A 52 -6.54 -11.77 6.84
N TYR A 53 -6.56 -10.43 6.89
CA TYR A 53 -5.82 -9.59 5.95
C TYR A 53 -4.29 -9.65 6.14
N PRO A 54 -3.75 -9.51 7.36
CA PRO A 54 -2.32 -9.72 7.59
C PRO A 54 -1.79 -11.09 7.16
N LEU A 55 -2.57 -12.17 7.35
CA LEU A 55 -2.19 -13.51 6.90
C LEU A 55 -2.18 -13.63 5.37
N LEU A 56 -3.12 -13.00 4.67
CA LEU A 56 -3.09 -12.93 3.21
C LEU A 56 -1.85 -12.19 2.72
N CYS A 57 -1.52 -11.04 3.31
CA CYS A 57 -0.29 -10.32 3.00
C CYS A 57 0.96 -11.17 3.28
N LEU A 58 0.97 -11.92 4.40
CA LEU A 58 2.05 -12.85 4.71
C LEU A 58 2.18 -13.94 3.65
N GLY A 59 1.06 -14.50 3.18
CA GLY A 59 1.06 -15.50 2.11
C GLY A 59 1.71 -14.98 0.83
N PHE A 60 1.35 -13.77 0.39
CA PHE A 60 1.96 -13.16 -0.80
C PHE A 60 3.45 -12.83 -0.60
N THR A 61 3.83 -12.29 0.55
CA THR A 61 5.25 -12.00 0.84
C THR A 61 6.07 -13.28 1.00
N SER A 62 5.46 -14.37 1.50
CA SER A 62 6.12 -15.68 1.60
C SER A 62 6.43 -16.28 0.23
N ILE A 63 5.58 -16.08 -0.78
CA ILE A 63 5.87 -16.53 -2.15
C ILE A 63 7.14 -15.84 -2.67
N ALA A 64 7.25 -14.52 -2.47
CA ALA A 64 8.45 -13.78 -2.84
C ALA A 64 9.68 -14.25 -2.04
N ALA A 65 9.51 -14.47 -0.73
CA ALA A 65 10.58 -14.98 0.13
C ALA A 65 11.09 -16.35 -0.33
N VAL A 66 10.20 -17.29 -0.64
CA VAL A 66 10.59 -18.64 -1.16
C VAL A 66 11.36 -18.51 -2.47
N THR A 67 10.95 -17.62 -3.37
CA THR A 67 11.68 -17.39 -4.63
C THR A 67 13.09 -16.87 -4.36
N ILE A 68 13.26 -15.95 -3.41
CA ILE A 68 14.56 -15.41 -3.02
C ILE A 68 15.41 -16.48 -2.32
N VAL A 69 14.82 -17.27 -1.40
CA VAL A 69 15.54 -18.40 -0.75
C VAL A 69 16.08 -19.37 -1.80
N TYR A 70 15.22 -19.77 -2.75
CA TYR A 70 15.63 -20.70 -3.80
C TYR A 70 16.73 -20.12 -4.70
N SER A 71 16.60 -18.87 -5.12
CA SER A 71 17.58 -18.18 -5.95
C SER A 71 18.92 -18.02 -5.23
N THR A 72 18.91 -17.55 -3.97
CA THR A 72 20.13 -17.37 -3.17
C THR A 72 20.81 -18.71 -2.87
N TRP A 73 20.04 -19.74 -2.58
CA TRP A 73 20.60 -21.09 -2.35
C TRP A 73 21.25 -21.67 -3.61
N ARG A 74 20.62 -21.49 -4.78
CA ARG A 74 21.16 -22.00 -6.06
C ARG A 74 22.40 -21.24 -6.53
N LEU A 75 22.45 -19.93 -6.33
CA LEU A 75 23.50 -19.06 -6.84
C LEU A 75 24.54 -18.67 -5.79
N GLY A 76 24.22 -18.77 -4.50
CA GLY A 76 25.06 -18.32 -3.37
C GLY A 76 25.87 -19.43 -2.68
N GLY A 77 26.28 -20.50 -3.40
CA GLY A 77 27.17 -21.51 -2.84
C GLY A 77 26.49 -22.58 -1.98
N ARG A 78 25.15 -22.70 -2.01
CA ARG A 78 24.32 -23.67 -1.29
C ARG A 78 24.31 -23.49 0.24
N ASP A 79 24.62 -22.31 0.72
CA ASP A 79 24.48 -21.99 2.13
C ASP A 79 23.00 -21.70 2.46
N LEU A 80 22.40 -22.58 3.27
CA LEU A 80 21.00 -22.49 3.67
C LEU A 80 20.75 -21.35 4.64
N GLU A 81 21.68 -21.04 5.51
CA GLU A 81 21.51 -19.96 6.50
C GLU A 81 21.43 -18.60 5.79
N ILE A 82 22.33 -18.34 4.85
CA ILE A 82 22.34 -17.12 4.04
C ILE A 82 21.04 -17.02 3.22
N ALA A 83 20.63 -18.12 2.60
CA ALA A 83 19.42 -18.14 1.77
C ALA A 83 18.14 -17.87 2.59
N VAL A 84 17.98 -18.50 3.76
CA VAL A 84 16.83 -18.31 4.63
C VAL A 84 16.82 -16.89 5.20
N THR A 85 17.97 -16.36 5.62
CA THR A 85 18.09 -14.97 6.10
C THR A 85 17.67 -13.98 5.02
N ALA A 86 18.08 -14.17 3.77
CA ALA A 86 17.66 -13.34 2.65
C ALA A 86 16.13 -13.38 2.42
N GLY A 87 15.52 -14.55 2.50
CA GLY A 87 14.07 -14.70 2.40
C GLY A 87 13.31 -14.04 3.55
N LEU A 88 13.75 -14.22 4.80
CA LEU A 88 13.16 -13.56 5.96
C LEU A 88 13.29 -12.03 5.89
N ARG A 89 14.41 -11.54 5.39
CA ARG A 89 14.62 -10.10 5.15
C ARG A 89 13.54 -9.52 4.24
N ILE A 90 13.14 -10.22 3.17
CA ILE A 90 12.04 -9.78 2.29
C ILE A 90 10.71 -9.75 3.03
N VAL A 91 10.42 -10.74 3.88
CA VAL A 91 9.20 -10.74 4.70
C VAL A 91 9.18 -9.54 5.66
N VAL A 92 10.28 -9.31 6.38
CA VAL A 92 10.40 -8.18 7.32
C VAL A 92 10.25 -6.83 6.60
N LEU A 93 10.80 -6.70 5.39
CA LEU A 93 10.70 -5.50 4.58
C LEU A 93 9.28 -5.26 4.07
N ALA A 94 8.63 -6.28 3.50
CA ALA A 94 7.41 -6.10 2.71
C ALA A 94 6.12 -6.28 3.52
N TRP A 95 6.11 -7.18 4.50
CA TRP A 95 4.89 -7.54 5.22
C TRP A 95 4.31 -6.39 6.04
N PRO A 96 5.07 -5.65 6.89
CA PRO A 96 4.48 -4.58 7.71
C PRO A 96 3.94 -3.43 6.84
N GLY A 97 4.67 -3.06 5.80
CA GLY A 97 4.24 -2.02 4.87
C GLY A 97 2.98 -2.39 4.09
N SER A 98 2.89 -3.63 3.59
CA SER A 98 1.71 -4.11 2.87
C SER A 98 0.47 -4.22 3.76
N VAL A 99 0.65 -4.64 5.01
CA VAL A 99 -0.44 -4.70 5.99
C VAL A 99 -0.94 -3.30 6.31
N MET A 100 -0.07 -2.34 6.61
CA MET A 100 -0.47 -0.97 6.92
C MET A 100 -1.11 -0.28 5.72
N ALA A 101 -0.57 -0.46 4.50
CA ALA A 101 -1.13 0.10 3.28
C ALA A 101 -2.61 -0.28 3.04
N GLY A 102 -3.02 -1.47 3.47
CA GLY A 102 -4.41 -1.90 3.33
C GLY A 102 -5.40 -1.24 4.30
N TYR A 103 -4.92 -0.64 5.37
CA TYR A 103 -5.75 0.11 6.32
C TYR A 103 -5.76 1.63 6.04
N VAL A 104 -4.92 2.08 5.12
CA VAL A 104 -4.85 3.49 4.71
C VAL A 104 -6.06 3.84 3.85
N ASP A 105 -6.73 4.94 4.18
CA ASP A 105 -7.75 5.54 3.32
C ASP A 105 -7.07 6.40 2.24
N PRO A 106 -7.12 5.99 0.95
CA PRO A 106 -6.45 6.71 -0.12
C PRO A 106 -6.93 8.16 -0.28
N SER A 107 -8.20 8.44 0.02
CA SER A 107 -8.75 9.79 -0.11
C SER A 107 -8.11 10.76 0.88
N ARG A 108 -7.83 10.31 2.10
CA ARG A 108 -7.20 11.10 3.15
C ARG A 108 -5.70 11.32 2.94
N VAL A 109 -5.02 10.39 2.24
CA VAL A 109 -3.57 10.51 1.96
C VAL A 109 -3.26 11.82 1.26
N ALA A 110 -4.03 12.17 0.23
CA ALA A 110 -3.81 13.40 -0.54
C ALA A 110 -3.97 14.66 0.32
N ASP A 111 -4.97 14.70 1.21
CA ASP A 111 -5.23 15.83 2.10
C ASP A 111 -4.09 16.02 3.12
N TYR A 112 -3.63 14.91 3.72
CA TYR A 112 -2.51 14.95 4.66
C TYR A 112 -1.18 15.28 3.99
N LEU A 113 -0.92 14.77 2.79
CA LEU A 113 0.27 15.16 2.00
C LEU A 113 0.26 16.66 1.68
N ALA A 114 -0.88 17.18 1.24
CA ALA A 114 -1.02 18.59 0.90
C ALA A 114 -0.80 19.50 2.11
N GLN A 115 -1.41 19.17 3.26
CA GLN A 115 -1.38 20.03 4.45
C GLN A 115 -0.09 19.87 5.24
N THR A 116 0.48 18.67 5.33
CA THR A 116 1.69 18.39 6.12
C THR A 116 2.96 18.76 5.36
N LEU A 117 3.07 18.33 4.08
CA LEU A 117 4.24 18.58 3.25
C LEU A 117 4.14 19.89 2.43
N ARG A 118 3.02 20.62 2.58
CA ARG A 118 2.77 21.89 1.86
C ARG A 118 2.93 21.75 0.33
N LEU A 119 2.54 20.59 -0.21
CA LEU A 119 2.63 20.33 -1.63
C LEU A 119 1.64 21.20 -2.43
N PRO A 120 1.93 21.50 -3.71
CA PRO A 120 1.06 22.35 -4.53
C PRO A 120 -0.37 21.81 -4.59
N ALA A 121 -1.36 22.63 -4.21
CA ALA A 121 -2.76 22.23 -4.09
C ALA A 121 -3.33 21.65 -5.39
N ARG A 122 -2.85 22.12 -6.55
CA ARG A 122 -3.27 21.61 -7.87
C ARG A 122 -2.88 20.14 -8.07
N LEU A 123 -1.63 19.79 -7.76
CA LEU A 123 -1.13 18.41 -7.86
C LEU A 123 -1.87 17.51 -6.89
N MET A 124 -2.08 17.97 -5.66
CA MET A 124 -2.76 17.17 -4.64
C MET A 124 -4.24 16.97 -4.95
N ALA A 125 -4.92 17.94 -5.53
CA ALA A 125 -6.30 17.77 -5.98
C ALA A 125 -6.41 16.76 -7.13
N ALA A 126 -5.48 16.81 -8.10
CA ALA A 126 -5.40 15.81 -9.17
C ALA A 126 -5.11 14.42 -8.63
N PHE A 127 -4.19 14.30 -7.66
CA PHE A 127 -3.83 13.06 -7.00
C PHE A 127 -5.01 12.49 -6.19
N ALA A 128 -5.73 13.32 -5.41
CA ALA A 128 -6.93 12.93 -4.69
C ALA A 128 -8.02 12.40 -5.64
N ALA A 129 -8.26 13.12 -6.74
CA ALA A 129 -9.22 12.70 -7.76
C ALA A 129 -8.82 11.36 -8.42
N ALA A 130 -7.53 11.15 -8.68
CA ALA A 130 -7.01 9.90 -9.23
C ALA A 130 -7.22 8.73 -8.25
N LEU A 131 -6.89 8.91 -6.96
CA LEU A 131 -7.10 7.88 -5.93
C LEU A 131 -8.56 7.51 -5.75
N GLN A 132 -9.47 8.50 -5.74
CA GLN A 132 -10.91 8.26 -5.68
C GLN A 132 -11.42 7.49 -6.90
N LYS A 133 -10.93 7.82 -8.10
CA LYS A 133 -11.28 7.08 -9.32
C LYS A 133 -10.73 5.66 -9.31
N PHE A 134 -9.53 5.47 -8.78
CA PHE A 134 -8.93 4.15 -8.67
C PHE A 134 -9.77 3.20 -7.80
N THR A 135 -10.27 3.66 -6.66
CA THR A 135 -11.17 2.85 -5.81
C THR A 135 -12.48 2.49 -6.50
N GLY A 136 -12.97 3.36 -7.41
CA GLY A 136 -14.17 3.13 -8.21
C GLY A 136 -13.98 2.16 -9.40
N PHE A 137 -12.75 1.89 -9.82
CA PHE A 137 -12.51 1.05 -11.01
C PHE A 137 -12.99 -0.40 -10.83
N GLY A 138 -12.91 -0.95 -9.62
CA GLY A 138 -13.43 -2.28 -9.34
C GLY A 138 -14.93 -2.40 -9.61
N LEU A 139 -15.71 -1.39 -9.22
CA LEU A 139 -17.15 -1.34 -9.49
C LEU A 139 -17.44 -1.14 -10.98
N SER A 140 -16.69 -0.24 -11.64
CA SER A 140 -16.81 -0.01 -13.07
C SER A 140 -16.47 -1.25 -13.89
N TRP A 141 -15.46 -2.01 -13.47
CA TRP A 141 -15.12 -3.30 -14.08
C TRP A 141 -16.29 -4.28 -14.00
N GLN A 142 -16.85 -4.46 -12.81
CA GLN A 142 -17.99 -5.36 -12.60
C GLN A 142 -19.22 -4.94 -13.44
N GLN A 143 -19.48 -3.64 -13.56
CA GLN A 143 -20.57 -3.11 -14.39
C GLN A 143 -20.32 -3.43 -15.87
N LEU A 144 -19.13 -3.14 -16.39
CA LEU A 144 -18.76 -3.46 -17.76
C LEU A 144 -18.85 -4.95 -18.06
N GLU A 145 -18.39 -5.78 -17.14
CA GLU A 145 -18.47 -7.23 -17.27
C GLU A 145 -19.93 -7.71 -17.35
N ARG A 146 -20.81 -7.20 -16.46
CA ARG A 146 -22.26 -7.53 -16.49
C ARG A 146 -22.88 -7.13 -17.83
N VAL A 147 -22.64 -5.89 -18.31
CA VAL A 147 -23.16 -5.41 -19.59
C VAL A 147 -22.69 -6.27 -20.76
N ARG A 148 -21.42 -6.65 -20.79
CA ARG A 148 -20.86 -7.51 -21.85
C ARG A 148 -21.43 -8.92 -21.77
N ARG A 149 -21.61 -9.46 -20.59
CA ARG A 149 -22.21 -10.80 -20.39
C ARG A 149 -23.63 -10.87 -20.94
N VAL A 150 -24.46 -9.85 -20.69
CA VAL A 150 -25.82 -9.74 -21.24
C VAL A 150 -25.80 -9.68 -22.79
N ARG A 151 -24.75 -9.10 -23.38
CA ARG A 151 -24.55 -9.04 -24.85
C ARG A 151 -23.92 -10.31 -25.41
N GLY A 152 -23.75 -11.38 -24.63
CA GLY A 152 -23.15 -12.65 -25.06
C GLY A 152 -21.61 -12.68 -25.07
N PHE A 153 -20.94 -11.57 -24.62
CA PHE A 153 -19.49 -11.52 -24.50
C PHE A 153 -19.08 -11.81 -23.05
N GLY A 154 -18.92 -13.07 -22.70
CA GLY A 154 -18.49 -13.51 -21.37
C GLY A 154 -17.11 -14.17 -21.38
N ALA A 155 -16.68 -14.59 -20.16
CA ALA A 155 -15.47 -15.38 -20.00
C ALA A 155 -15.59 -16.71 -20.77
N SER A 156 -14.55 -17.08 -21.51
CA SER A 156 -14.46 -18.31 -22.31
C SER A 156 -13.56 -19.34 -21.58
N ARG A 157 -13.68 -20.61 -21.93
CA ARG A 157 -12.73 -21.66 -21.50
C ARG A 157 -11.33 -21.49 -22.10
N ASN A 158 -11.20 -20.70 -23.17
CA ASN A 158 -9.91 -20.43 -23.83
C ASN A 158 -9.16 -19.30 -23.11
N PRO A 159 -7.93 -19.54 -22.57
CA PRO A 159 -7.15 -18.54 -21.85
C PRO A 159 -6.77 -17.33 -22.74
N VAL A 160 -6.53 -17.54 -24.04
CA VAL A 160 -6.22 -16.46 -24.98
C VAL A 160 -7.43 -15.54 -25.19
N ALA A 161 -8.65 -16.13 -25.32
CA ALA A 161 -9.88 -15.36 -25.43
C ALA A 161 -10.17 -14.56 -24.15
N ASN A 162 -9.88 -15.12 -22.98
CA ASN A 162 -10.01 -14.42 -21.70
C ASN A 162 -9.00 -13.27 -21.58
N GLY A 163 -7.75 -13.46 -22.01
CA GLY A 163 -6.75 -12.39 -22.05
C GLY A 163 -7.19 -11.24 -22.96
N ARG A 164 -7.71 -11.55 -24.17
CA ARG A 164 -8.25 -10.53 -25.09
C ARG A 164 -9.49 -9.84 -24.53
N HIS A 165 -10.36 -10.58 -23.83
CA HIS A 165 -11.51 -10.01 -23.15
C HIS A 165 -11.08 -9.01 -22.04
N ALA A 166 -10.12 -9.40 -21.19
CA ALA A 166 -9.56 -8.55 -20.15
C ALA A 166 -8.89 -7.28 -20.74
N ALA A 167 -8.12 -7.41 -21.80
CA ALA A 167 -7.50 -6.28 -22.50
C ALA A 167 -8.55 -5.29 -23.02
N ASN A 168 -9.60 -5.79 -23.66
CA ASN A 168 -10.70 -4.97 -24.18
C ASN A 168 -11.49 -4.29 -23.03
N MET A 169 -11.62 -4.93 -21.88
CA MET A 169 -12.23 -4.35 -20.67
C MET A 169 -11.35 -3.23 -20.13
N SER A 170 -10.04 -3.47 -20.01
CA SER A 170 -9.07 -2.47 -19.54
C SER A 170 -9.05 -1.24 -20.45
N PHE A 171 -9.09 -1.44 -21.77
CA PHE A 171 -9.18 -0.34 -22.72
C PHE A 171 -10.47 0.48 -22.56
N ALA A 172 -11.62 -0.19 -22.38
CA ALA A 172 -12.88 0.50 -22.13
C ALA A 172 -12.85 1.32 -20.82
N LEU A 173 -12.24 0.79 -19.75
CA LEU A 173 -12.03 1.53 -18.51
C LEU A 173 -11.12 2.75 -18.71
N LEU A 174 -10.04 2.59 -19.47
CA LEU A 174 -9.12 3.69 -19.78
C LEU A 174 -9.84 4.81 -20.50
N VAL A 175 -10.62 4.50 -21.54
CA VAL A 175 -11.44 5.51 -22.27
C VAL A 175 -12.44 6.20 -21.33
N GLN A 176 -13.09 5.44 -20.45
CA GLN A 176 -14.00 5.99 -19.45
C GLN A 176 -13.29 6.93 -18.47
N ALA A 177 -12.10 6.52 -18.01
CA ALA A 177 -11.27 7.33 -17.12
C ALA A 177 -10.83 8.64 -17.77
N MET A 178 -10.39 8.61 -19.03
CA MET A 178 -10.01 9.80 -19.79
C MET A 178 -11.18 10.76 -19.98
N ARG A 179 -12.35 10.25 -20.37
CA ARG A 179 -13.57 11.09 -20.50
C ARG A 179 -13.94 11.71 -19.15
N GLY A 180 -13.87 10.94 -18.06
CA GLY A 180 -14.13 11.44 -16.71
C GLY A 180 -13.12 12.49 -16.27
N ALA A 181 -11.84 12.35 -16.62
CA ALA A 181 -10.79 13.33 -16.34
C ALA A 181 -11.05 14.65 -17.10
N THR A 182 -11.40 14.59 -18.40
CA THR A 182 -11.75 15.76 -19.19
C THR A 182 -12.96 16.50 -18.60
N SER A 183 -14.03 15.78 -18.24
CA SER A 183 -15.20 16.39 -17.62
C SER A 183 -14.88 17.03 -16.26
N ALA A 184 -14.01 16.39 -15.45
CA ALA A 184 -13.57 16.95 -14.18
C ALA A 184 -12.72 18.20 -14.37
N SER A 185 -11.81 18.22 -15.36
CA SER A 185 -10.99 19.39 -15.70
C SER A 185 -11.87 20.58 -16.08
N ILE A 186 -12.84 20.38 -16.99
CA ILE A 186 -13.78 21.45 -17.40
C ILE A 186 -14.57 21.98 -16.19
N ALA A 187 -15.04 21.09 -15.31
CA ALA A 187 -15.76 21.50 -14.11
C ALA A 187 -14.87 22.26 -13.11
N MET A 188 -13.59 21.92 -13.01
CA MET A 188 -12.62 22.65 -12.18
C MET A 188 -12.33 24.04 -12.76
N ASP A 189 -12.15 24.15 -14.07
CA ASP A 189 -11.91 25.42 -14.74
C ASP A 189 -13.11 26.36 -14.62
N ALA A 190 -14.33 25.83 -14.78
CA ALA A 190 -15.58 26.59 -14.59
C ALA A 190 -15.75 27.12 -13.14
N ARG A 191 -15.13 26.46 -12.15
CA ARG A 191 -15.10 26.89 -10.74
C ARG A 191 -13.93 27.79 -10.41
N GLY A 192 -13.15 28.24 -11.39
CA GLY A 192 -12.00 29.13 -11.20
C GLY A 192 -10.83 28.47 -10.44
N PHE A 193 -10.70 27.13 -10.50
CA PHE A 193 -9.65 26.40 -9.79
C PHE A 193 -8.23 26.85 -10.21
N ALA A 194 -8.06 27.24 -11.47
CA ALA A 194 -6.78 27.68 -12.01
C ALA A 194 -6.30 29.03 -11.40
N THR A 195 -7.23 29.90 -11.00
CA THR A 195 -6.93 31.25 -10.48
C THR A 195 -7.06 31.34 -8.96
N ALA A 196 -7.49 30.27 -8.28
CA ALA A 196 -7.69 30.28 -6.83
C ALA A 196 -6.36 30.26 -6.08
N HIS A 197 -5.98 31.43 -5.53
CA HIS A 197 -4.85 31.59 -4.62
C HIS A 197 -5.36 31.65 -3.17
N GLY A 198 -4.57 31.13 -2.21
CA GLY A 198 -4.90 31.22 -0.80
C GLY A 198 -6.10 30.35 -0.38
N ARG A 199 -6.25 29.16 -0.98
CA ARG A 199 -7.34 28.22 -0.69
C ARG A 199 -7.32 27.72 0.75
N THR A 200 -8.49 27.68 1.37
CA THR A 200 -8.71 27.03 2.66
C THR A 200 -9.05 25.56 2.47
N TRP A 201 -8.76 24.74 3.47
CA TRP A 201 -9.06 23.32 3.47
C TRP A 201 -10.46 23.08 4.06
N ALA A 202 -11.31 22.36 3.36
CA ALA A 202 -12.64 22.00 3.86
C ALA A 202 -12.57 21.00 5.02
N LEU A 203 -11.59 20.09 4.98
CA LEU A 203 -11.31 19.14 6.05
C LEU A 203 -9.89 19.38 6.55
N PRO A 204 -9.73 19.81 7.82
CA PRO A 204 -8.41 19.92 8.42
C PRO A 204 -7.82 18.54 8.65
N ALA A 205 -6.52 18.42 8.48
CA ALA A 205 -5.75 17.20 8.73
C ALA A 205 -4.87 17.38 9.99
N PRO A 206 -5.46 17.42 11.21
CA PRO A 206 -4.73 17.66 12.44
C PRO A 206 -3.87 16.44 12.79
N TRP A 207 -2.71 16.69 13.39
CA TRP A 207 -1.90 15.66 14.00
C TRP A 207 -2.43 15.37 15.41
N ALA A 208 -2.72 14.11 15.69
CA ALA A 208 -3.14 13.64 17.00
C ALA A 208 -1.97 13.03 17.78
N ARG A 209 -2.10 12.92 19.10
CA ARG A 209 -1.12 12.22 19.93
C ARG A 209 -0.94 10.76 19.55
N LEU A 210 -1.99 10.13 19.03
CA LEU A 210 -1.96 8.76 18.50
C LEU A 210 -1.04 8.64 17.25
N ASP A 211 -0.94 9.67 16.45
CA ASP A 211 -0.08 9.67 15.25
C ASP A 211 1.39 9.67 15.66
N VAL A 212 1.73 10.47 16.68
CA VAL A 212 3.10 10.49 17.24
C VAL A 212 3.46 9.14 17.84
N LEU A 213 2.53 8.52 18.59
CA LEU A 213 2.74 7.17 19.12
C LEU A 213 2.91 6.13 17.99
N ALA A 214 2.13 6.22 16.92
CA ALA A 214 2.25 5.32 15.77
C ALA A 214 3.63 5.46 15.08
N ILE A 215 4.11 6.69 14.91
CA ILE A 215 5.45 6.94 14.37
C ILE A 215 6.53 6.42 15.33
N ALA A 216 6.39 6.66 16.64
CA ALA A 216 7.34 6.14 17.62
C ALA A 216 7.42 4.61 17.58
N VAL A 217 6.28 3.92 17.47
CA VAL A 217 6.23 2.46 17.29
C VAL A 217 6.89 2.05 15.96
N ALA A 218 6.64 2.79 14.88
CA ALA A 218 7.26 2.52 13.58
C ALA A 218 8.79 2.65 13.62
N VAL A 219 9.30 3.69 14.29
CA VAL A 219 10.75 3.91 14.49
C VAL A 219 11.34 2.80 15.35
N LEU A 220 10.69 2.44 16.46
CA LEU A 220 11.14 1.37 17.34
C LEU A 220 11.20 0.03 16.57
N LEU A 221 10.17 -0.30 15.79
CA LEU A 221 10.15 -1.50 14.97
C LEU A 221 11.28 -1.50 13.93
N GLY A 222 11.52 -0.38 13.25
CA GLY A 222 12.64 -0.23 12.31
C GLY A 222 14.01 -0.31 12.99
N ALA A 223 14.11 0.07 14.27
CA ALA A 223 15.35 0.00 15.06
C ALA A 223 15.64 -1.40 15.61
N VAL A 224 14.64 -2.30 15.70
CA VAL A 224 14.86 -3.67 16.23
C VAL A 224 16.01 -4.41 15.57
N PRO A 225 16.16 -4.44 14.21
CA PRO A 225 17.29 -5.12 13.59
C PRO A 225 18.66 -4.51 13.98
N VAL A 226 18.70 -3.18 14.12
CA VAL A 226 19.92 -2.47 14.53
C VAL A 226 20.30 -2.83 15.96
N LEU A 227 19.33 -2.80 16.87
CA LEU A 227 19.53 -3.15 18.28
C LEU A 227 19.89 -4.62 18.46
N ALA A 228 19.24 -5.52 17.75
CA ALA A 228 19.51 -6.95 17.78
C ALA A 228 20.87 -7.33 17.21
N ARG A 229 21.48 -6.47 16.37
CA ARG A 229 22.84 -6.65 15.86
C ARG A 229 23.92 -6.20 16.88
N LEU A 230 23.57 -5.25 17.76
CA LEU A 230 24.50 -4.73 18.77
C LEU A 230 24.57 -5.58 20.05
N LEU A 231 23.60 -6.46 20.25
CA LEU A 231 23.53 -7.43 21.35
C LEU A 231 24.14 -8.76 20.94
#